data_8b105262efead02274aad9e19f651727
#
_entry.id   8b105262efead02274aad9e19f651727
#
_cell.length_a   1.000
_cell.length_b   1.000
_cell.length_c   1.000
_cell.angle_alpha   90.00
_cell.angle_beta   90.00
_cell.angle_gamma   90.00
#
_symmetry.space_group_name_H-M   'P 1'
#
loop_
_entity.id
_entity.type
_entity.pdbx_description
1 polymer ?
#
loop_
_entity_poly.entity_id
_entity_poly.type
_entity_poly.pdbx_seq_one_letter_code
_entity_poly.pdbx_strand_id
1 'polypeptide(L)'
;LRVQHIQCDVLDAADAVAKLSPLTDVTHLFYVAWANRLTEAENRVVNSAMLRNVLSAVVPSAPNLCHVCLQTGRKHYVGPFEAVGKALAHDPPFCEDLPRLPVPNFYYDQEDILFDELSKKEGAEGAPFKWFGSRTTWNGFNDASDADLIAEQQIWAAVDPYAKNEAFNISNGDLFKWKHLWAALADQFGLESVGYEGEASRFKLEDAMRGKEAVWAEIVAENELVPTKLEEVASWWFADVVLGLELAHLDSMNKSKEHGFLGFRNTVASFNSCIDKMKAFKIVP
;
A
#
# COMPACT_ATOMS: atom_id res chain seq x y z
N LEU A 1 12.97 29.25 2.75
CA LEU A 1 13.23 28.15 1.80
C LEU A 1 14.38 28.56 0.88
N ARG A 2 15.44 27.77 0.80
CA ARG A 2 16.47 27.93 -0.22
C ARG A 2 16.07 27.09 -1.42
N VAL A 3 15.99 27.70 -2.60
CA VAL A 3 15.74 27.00 -3.87
C VAL A 3 17.06 26.99 -4.65
N GLN A 4 17.45 25.82 -5.12
CA GLN A 4 18.56 25.64 -6.02
C GLN A 4 18.00 25.21 -7.37
N HIS A 5 18.39 25.91 -8.43
CA HIS A 5 18.03 25.54 -9.81
C HIS A 5 19.21 24.75 -10.42
N ILE A 6 18.92 23.55 -10.94
CA ILE A 6 19.88 22.70 -11.65
C ILE A 6 19.38 22.53 -13.07
N GLN A 7 20.12 23.06 -14.05
CA GLN A 7 19.83 22.82 -15.45
C GLN A 7 20.27 21.42 -15.84
N CYS A 8 19.32 20.54 -16.20
CA CYS A 8 19.59 19.16 -16.54
C CYS A 8 18.70 18.72 -17.71
N ASP A 9 19.30 18.10 -18.71
CA ASP A 9 18.54 17.38 -19.74
C ASP A 9 18.30 15.94 -19.26
N VAL A 10 17.15 15.68 -18.70
CA VAL A 10 16.79 14.37 -18.16
C VAL A 10 16.59 13.30 -19.25
N LEU A 11 16.56 13.67 -20.53
CA LEU A 11 16.59 12.72 -21.64
C LEU A 11 18.01 12.21 -21.91
N ASP A 12 19.03 13.00 -21.60
CA ASP A 12 20.42 12.58 -21.63
C ASP A 12 20.83 11.88 -20.32
N ALA A 13 21.03 10.57 -20.40
CA ALA A 13 21.39 9.76 -19.24
C ALA A 13 22.69 10.21 -18.56
N ALA A 14 23.69 10.63 -19.35
CA ALA A 14 24.96 11.10 -18.83
C ALA A 14 24.82 12.44 -18.09
N ASP A 15 24.03 13.36 -18.64
CA ASP A 15 23.72 14.65 -18.01
C ASP A 15 22.92 14.46 -16.71
N ALA A 16 21.94 13.55 -16.73
CA ALA A 16 21.15 13.19 -15.53
C ALA A 16 22.05 12.63 -14.42
N VAL A 17 22.90 11.66 -14.74
CA VAL A 17 23.85 11.10 -13.74
C VAL A 17 24.81 12.17 -13.22
N ALA A 18 25.42 12.95 -14.11
CA ALA A 18 26.41 13.96 -13.71
C ALA A 18 25.82 15.03 -12.77
N LYS A 19 24.54 15.38 -12.93
CA LYS A 19 23.92 16.49 -12.21
C LYS A 19 23.03 16.06 -11.04
N LEU A 20 22.45 14.88 -11.10
CA LEU A 20 21.49 14.42 -10.08
C LEU A 20 22.13 13.45 -9.06
N SER A 21 23.10 12.60 -9.46
CA SER A 21 23.75 11.70 -8.51
C SER A 21 24.52 12.40 -7.39
N PRO A 22 25.07 13.63 -7.52
CA PRO A 22 25.68 14.34 -6.41
C PRO A 22 24.69 14.81 -5.34
N LEU A 23 23.38 14.73 -5.59
CA LEU A 23 22.33 15.18 -4.66
C LEU A 23 22.01 14.07 -3.64
N THR A 24 22.94 13.77 -2.75
CA THR A 24 22.86 12.65 -1.80
C THR A 24 21.95 12.91 -0.61
N ASP A 25 21.50 14.12 -0.41
CA ASP A 25 20.62 14.56 0.68
C ASP A 25 19.12 14.60 0.30
N VAL A 26 18.76 14.11 -0.90
CA VAL A 26 17.38 14.05 -1.37
C VAL A 26 16.58 13.05 -0.51
N THR A 27 15.46 13.53 0.05
CA THR A 27 14.51 12.72 0.83
C THR A 27 13.19 12.49 0.10
N HIS A 28 12.80 13.40 -0.79
CA HIS A 28 11.54 13.34 -1.54
C HIS A 28 11.80 13.72 -3.00
N LEU A 29 11.31 12.93 -3.94
CA LEU A 29 11.36 13.18 -5.37
C LEU A 29 9.95 13.38 -5.92
N PHE A 30 9.69 14.52 -6.53
CA PHE A 30 8.43 14.80 -7.24
C PHE A 30 8.71 14.89 -8.74
N TYR A 31 8.34 13.86 -9.48
CA TYR A 31 8.54 13.81 -10.91
C TYR A 31 7.30 14.32 -11.65
N VAL A 32 7.41 15.52 -12.23
CA VAL A 32 6.31 16.20 -12.93
C VAL A 32 6.66 16.55 -14.38
N ALA A 33 7.81 16.06 -14.86
CA ALA A 33 8.29 16.33 -16.20
C ALA A 33 7.67 15.37 -17.23
N TRP A 34 7.35 15.89 -18.41
CA TRP A 34 6.97 15.08 -19.55
C TRP A 34 7.32 15.79 -20.86
N ALA A 35 7.51 15.04 -21.94
CA ALA A 35 7.77 15.56 -23.27
C ALA A 35 6.67 15.10 -24.21
N ASN A 36 6.06 16.03 -24.93
CA ASN A 36 5.07 15.72 -25.95
C ASN A 36 5.73 15.28 -27.25
N ARG A 37 5.22 14.21 -27.86
CA ARG A 37 5.58 13.71 -29.17
C ARG A 37 4.33 13.53 -30.02
N LEU A 38 4.52 13.30 -31.32
CA LEU A 38 3.40 13.22 -32.29
C LEU A 38 2.55 11.95 -32.06
N THR A 39 3.18 10.85 -31.63
CA THR A 39 2.52 9.56 -31.44
C THR A 39 2.67 9.08 -30.02
N GLU A 40 1.72 8.25 -29.56
CA GLU A 40 1.82 7.61 -28.23
C GLU A 40 3.02 6.66 -28.13
N ALA A 41 3.38 6.00 -29.23
CA ALA A 41 4.58 5.17 -29.27
C ALA A 41 5.87 5.97 -28.99
N GLU A 42 6.00 7.16 -29.56
CA GLU A 42 7.12 8.06 -29.28
C GLU A 42 7.05 8.63 -27.85
N ASN A 43 5.85 8.98 -27.37
CA ASN A 43 5.65 9.43 -25.99
C ASN A 43 6.11 8.36 -24.99
N ARG A 44 5.77 7.08 -25.23
CA ARG A 44 6.19 5.96 -24.41
C ARG A 44 7.72 5.84 -24.32
N VAL A 45 8.40 5.88 -25.46
CA VAL A 45 9.87 5.77 -25.52
C VAL A 45 10.53 6.93 -24.76
N VAL A 46 10.15 8.16 -25.10
CA VAL A 46 10.82 9.36 -24.59
C VAL A 46 10.54 9.56 -23.10
N ASN A 47 9.28 9.49 -22.67
CA ASN A 47 8.93 9.74 -21.27
C ASN A 47 9.41 8.61 -20.34
N SER A 48 9.45 7.37 -20.84
CA SER A 48 10.07 6.25 -20.12
C SER A 48 11.58 6.44 -19.91
N ALA A 49 12.30 6.88 -20.94
CA ALA A 49 13.73 7.16 -20.84
C ALA A 49 14.02 8.29 -19.85
N MET A 50 13.26 9.38 -19.92
CA MET A 50 13.41 10.52 -19.01
C MET A 50 13.23 10.11 -17.54
N LEU A 51 12.18 9.38 -17.21
CA LEU A 51 11.93 8.93 -15.83
C LEU A 51 13.02 7.95 -15.35
N ARG A 52 13.36 6.96 -16.21
CA ARG A 52 14.40 5.98 -15.86
C ARG A 52 15.74 6.64 -15.58
N ASN A 53 16.15 7.63 -16.39
CA ASN A 53 17.39 8.35 -16.19
C ASN A 53 17.42 9.10 -14.84
N VAL A 54 16.31 9.73 -14.45
CA VAL A 54 16.19 10.42 -13.16
C VAL A 54 16.26 9.42 -12.02
N LEU A 55 15.47 8.34 -12.07
CA LEU A 55 15.46 7.34 -11.00
C LEU A 55 16.80 6.63 -10.85
N SER A 56 17.41 6.22 -11.98
CA SER A 56 18.74 5.58 -11.96
C SER A 56 19.86 6.48 -11.44
N ALA A 57 19.70 7.80 -11.56
CA ALA A 57 20.68 8.75 -11.01
C ALA A 57 20.43 9.02 -9.50
N VAL A 58 19.17 9.16 -9.07
CA VAL A 58 18.84 9.60 -7.71
C VAL A 58 18.71 8.44 -6.73
N VAL A 59 18.00 7.35 -7.11
CA VAL A 59 17.66 6.25 -6.19
C VAL A 59 18.92 5.61 -5.55
N PRO A 60 19.98 5.26 -6.32
CA PRO A 60 21.19 4.68 -5.71
C PRO A 60 22.01 5.69 -4.92
N SER A 61 21.89 6.99 -5.22
CA SER A 61 22.76 8.06 -4.67
C SER A 61 22.18 8.73 -3.43
N ALA A 62 20.87 8.60 -3.19
CA ALA A 62 20.17 9.24 -2.09
C ALA A 62 19.71 8.20 -1.05
N PRO A 63 20.55 7.86 -0.05
CA PRO A 63 20.24 6.84 0.95
C PRO A 63 19.01 7.18 1.81
N ASN A 64 18.72 8.48 1.97
CA ASN A 64 17.59 8.97 2.76
C ASN A 64 16.33 9.25 1.91
N LEU A 65 16.30 8.79 0.66
CA LEU A 65 15.11 8.92 -0.19
C LEU A 65 13.99 8.05 0.38
N CYS A 66 12.93 8.69 0.88
CA CYS A 66 11.80 8.04 1.53
C CYS A 66 10.48 8.18 0.74
N HIS A 67 10.45 9.02 -0.29
CA HIS A 67 9.23 9.22 -1.09
C HIS A 67 9.54 9.58 -2.53
N VAL A 68 8.83 8.93 -3.47
CA VAL A 68 8.83 9.30 -4.89
C VAL A 68 7.40 9.49 -5.35
N CYS A 69 7.08 10.67 -5.87
CA CYS A 69 5.78 11.00 -6.44
C CYS A 69 5.89 11.14 -7.95
N LEU A 70 5.15 10.34 -8.70
CA LEU A 70 5.00 10.44 -10.14
C LEU A 70 3.69 11.15 -10.47
N GLN A 71 3.77 12.31 -11.13
CA GLN A 71 2.59 13.02 -11.63
C GLN A 71 2.10 12.38 -12.92
N THR A 72 0.94 11.76 -12.88
CA THR A 72 0.19 11.29 -14.05
C THR A 72 -1.04 12.17 -14.31
N GLY A 73 -1.99 11.71 -15.11
CA GLY A 73 -3.18 12.50 -15.41
C GLY A 73 -4.30 11.67 -16.01
N ARG A 74 -5.35 12.36 -16.44
CA ARG A 74 -6.61 11.76 -16.91
C ARG A 74 -6.48 10.75 -18.04
N LYS A 75 -5.38 10.77 -18.83
CA LYS A 75 -5.08 9.71 -19.82
C LYS A 75 -5.06 8.30 -19.23
N HIS A 76 -4.81 8.17 -17.93
CA HIS A 76 -4.93 6.90 -17.21
C HIS A 76 -6.31 6.26 -17.43
N TYR A 77 -7.36 7.06 -17.42
CA TYR A 77 -8.76 6.62 -17.47
C TYR A 77 -9.41 6.67 -18.85
N VAL A 78 -8.93 7.57 -19.73
CA VAL A 78 -9.54 7.82 -21.04
C VAL A 78 -8.67 7.33 -22.19
N GLY A 79 -7.44 6.90 -21.91
CA GLY A 79 -6.46 6.50 -22.91
C GLY A 79 -5.75 7.67 -23.61
N PRO A 80 -4.81 7.40 -24.51
CA PRO A 80 -4.10 8.40 -25.29
C PRO A 80 -5.03 9.12 -26.27
N PHE A 81 -4.66 10.32 -26.69
CA PHE A 81 -5.48 11.12 -27.61
C PHE A 81 -5.84 10.40 -28.92
N GLU A 82 -4.94 9.55 -29.42
CA GLU A 82 -5.17 8.72 -30.61
C GLU A 82 -6.25 7.66 -30.43
N ALA A 83 -6.53 7.28 -29.20
CA ALA A 83 -7.52 6.27 -28.81
C ALA A 83 -8.85 6.88 -28.38
N VAL A 84 -8.94 8.21 -28.22
CA VAL A 84 -10.19 8.89 -27.85
C VAL A 84 -11.29 8.60 -28.86
N GLY A 85 -12.42 8.08 -28.37
CA GLY A 85 -13.54 7.64 -29.19
C GLY A 85 -13.35 6.30 -29.92
N LYS A 86 -12.17 5.65 -29.78
CA LYS A 86 -11.88 4.32 -30.34
C LYS A 86 -11.64 3.25 -29.27
N ALA A 87 -11.14 3.65 -28.11
CA ALA A 87 -10.93 2.76 -26.96
C ALA A 87 -12.08 2.91 -25.97
N LEU A 88 -12.33 1.85 -25.22
CA LEU A 88 -13.30 1.86 -24.14
C LEU A 88 -12.73 2.66 -22.96
N ALA A 89 -13.11 3.94 -22.84
CA ALA A 89 -12.80 4.75 -21.68
C ALA A 89 -13.60 4.25 -20.46
N HIS A 90 -13.07 4.48 -19.27
CA HIS A 90 -13.84 4.25 -18.05
C HIS A 90 -15.02 5.22 -17.92
N ASP A 91 -16.11 4.77 -17.33
CA ASP A 91 -17.23 5.63 -16.99
C ASP A 91 -16.88 6.51 -15.77
N PRO A 92 -17.15 7.82 -15.82
CA PRO A 92 -16.96 8.70 -14.66
C PRO A 92 -18.02 8.42 -13.56
N PRO A 93 -17.70 8.74 -12.29
CA PRO A 93 -16.46 9.37 -11.82
C PRO A 93 -15.28 8.41 -11.84
N PHE A 94 -14.11 8.92 -12.23
CA PHE A 94 -12.88 8.14 -12.25
C PHE A 94 -12.34 7.98 -10.83
N CYS A 95 -11.97 6.74 -10.49
CA CYS A 95 -11.42 6.35 -9.19
C CYS A 95 -10.05 5.67 -9.40
N GLU A 96 -9.19 5.77 -8.42
CA GLU A 96 -7.80 5.31 -8.48
C GLU A 96 -7.67 3.77 -8.57
N ASP A 97 -8.69 3.04 -8.16
CA ASP A 97 -8.77 1.57 -8.19
C ASP A 97 -9.26 1.00 -9.53
N LEU A 98 -9.56 1.86 -10.52
CA LEU A 98 -9.94 1.41 -11.85
C LEU A 98 -8.75 0.74 -12.55
N PRO A 99 -8.97 -0.41 -13.23
CA PRO A 99 -7.89 -1.11 -13.92
C PRO A 99 -7.35 -0.28 -15.09
N ARG A 100 -6.10 -0.54 -15.48
CA ARG A 100 -5.52 0.04 -16.69
C ARG A 100 -6.33 -0.33 -17.92
N LEU A 101 -6.51 0.61 -18.84
CA LEU A 101 -7.13 0.33 -20.12
C LEU A 101 -6.21 -0.56 -20.99
N PRO A 102 -6.76 -1.44 -21.85
CA PRO A 102 -5.98 -2.30 -22.72
C PRO A 102 -5.46 -1.53 -23.96
N VAL A 103 -4.81 -0.40 -23.72
CA VAL A 103 -4.22 0.47 -24.74
C VAL A 103 -2.82 0.91 -24.33
N PRO A 104 -1.91 1.13 -25.29
CA PRO A 104 -0.62 1.74 -25.00
C PRO A 104 -0.79 3.11 -24.33
N ASN A 105 -0.08 3.34 -23.22
CA ASN A 105 -0.13 4.60 -22.48
C ASN A 105 1.20 4.83 -21.75
N PHE A 106 1.87 5.95 -22.02
CA PHE A 106 3.16 6.21 -21.41
C PHE A 106 3.10 6.37 -19.88
N TYR A 107 1.95 6.69 -19.30
CA TYR A 107 1.79 6.70 -17.84
C TYR A 107 1.95 5.29 -17.26
N TYR A 108 1.40 4.27 -17.92
CA TYR A 108 1.54 2.89 -17.47
C TYR A 108 2.99 2.41 -17.52
N ASP A 109 3.74 2.78 -18.58
CA ASP A 109 5.16 2.47 -18.66
C ASP A 109 5.97 3.20 -17.57
N GLN A 110 5.60 4.44 -17.22
CA GLN A 110 6.24 5.20 -16.17
C GLN A 110 5.95 4.61 -14.78
N GLU A 111 4.73 4.18 -14.52
CA GLU A 111 4.35 3.47 -13.29
C GLU A 111 5.16 2.17 -13.14
N ASP A 112 5.25 1.37 -14.21
CA ASP A 112 6.02 0.13 -14.20
C ASP A 112 7.53 0.38 -13.94
N ILE A 113 8.11 1.42 -14.54
CA ILE A 113 9.50 1.84 -14.30
C ILE A 113 9.69 2.29 -12.84
N LEU A 114 8.75 3.05 -12.30
CA LEU A 114 8.83 3.53 -10.92
C LEU A 114 8.86 2.35 -9.94
N PHE A 115 7.93 1.40 -10.07
CA PHE A 115 7.86 0.23 -9.21
C PHE A 115 9.07 -0.69 -9.38
N ASP A 116 9.55 -0.91 -10.62
CA ASP A 116 10.74 -1.71 -10.90
C ASP A 116 12.03 -1.09 -10.29
N GLU A 117 12.22 0.21 -10.39
CA GLU A 117 13.41 0.90 -9.83
C GLU A 117 13.37 0.99 -8.30
N LEU A 118 12.19 1.12 -7.69
CA LEU A 118 12.06 1.14 -6.24
C LEU A 118 12.22 -0.27 -5.64
N SER A 119 11.69 -1.30 -6.28
CA SER A 119 11.85 -2.69 -5.83
C SER A 119 13.32 -3.15 -5.82
N LYS A 120 14.17 -2.61 -6.70
CA LYS A 120 15.61 -2.85 -6.70
C LYS A 120 16.33 -2.27 -5.47
N LYS A 121 15.79 -1.19 -4.88
CA LYS A 121 16.32 -0.59 -3.66
C LYS A 121 15.97 -1.41 -2.41
N GLU A 122 14.81 -2.05 -2.44
CA GLU A 122 14.26 -2.79 -1.31
C GLU A 122 14.69 -4.25 -1.28
N GLY A 123 15.85 -4.60 -1.81
CA GLY A 123 16.42 -5.94 -1.96
C GLY A 123 16.30 -6.89 -0.75
N ALA A 124 15.09 -7.04 -0.22
CA ALA A 124 14.73 -8.12 0.66
C ALA A 124 14.20 -9.27 -0.21
N GLU A 125 14.97 -10.31 -0.39
CA GLU A 125 14.49 -11.61 -0.85
C GLU A 125 13.52 -12.19 0.20
N GLY A 126 12.38 -11.52 0.41
CA GLY A 126 11.30 -11.99 1.26
C GLY A 126 10.48 -13.04 0.55
N ALA A 127 10.06 -14.08 1.27
CA ALA A 127 9.02 -14.97 0.75
C ALA A 127 7.76 -14.15 0.44
N PRO A 128 7.02 -14.46 -0.65
CA PRO A 128 5.84 -13.69 -1.03
C PRO A 128 4.80 -13.71 0.09
N PHE A 129 4.13 -12.57 0.29
CA PHE A 129 3.05 -12.41 1.27
C PHE A 129 1.78 -13.07 0.74
N LYS A 130 1.69 -14.39 0.95
CA LYS A 130 0.69 -15.24 0.35
C LYS A 130 -0.57 -15.33 1.22
N TRP A 131 -1.74 -15.16 0.56
CA TRP A 131 -3.03 -15.35 1.21
C TRP A 131 -3.24 -16.81 1.62
N PHE A 132 -3.65 -17.04 2.87
CA PHE A 132 -3.88 -18.37 3.44
C PHE A 132 -5.34 -18.59 3.88
N GLY A 133 -6.13 -17.53 3.91
CA GLY A 133 -7.53 -17.57 4.33
C GLY A 133 -8.49 -18.15 3.30
N SER A 134 -9.79 -18.08 3.60
CA SER A 134 -10.84 -18.61 2.73
C SER A 134 -11.10 -17.72 1.51
N ARG A 135 -11.77 -18.30 0.50
CA ARG A 135 -12.31 -17.55 -0.64
C ARG A 135 -13.37 -16.54 -0.20
N THR A 136 -14.20 -16.93 0.76
CA THR A 136 -15.28 -16.11 1.28
C THR A 136 -14.74 -14.86 1.95
N THR A 137 -13.74 -14.99 2.82
CA THR A 137 -13.09 -13.85 3.47
C THR A 137 -12.34 -12.98 2.47
N TRP A 138 -11.65 -13.58 1.46
CA TRP A 138 -10.93 -12.85 0.42
C TRP A 138 -11.83 -11.93 -0.43
N ASN A 139 -12.97 -12.45 -0.89
CA ASN A 139 -13.88 -11.74 -1.80
C ASN A 139 -15.04 -11.04 -1.09
N GLY A 140 -15.36 -11.44 0.14
CA GLY A 140 -16.43 -10.88 0.93
C GLY A 140 -16.15 -9.46 1.40
N PHE A 141 -17.20 -8.75 1.79
CA PHE A 141 -17.05 -7.53 2.55
C PHE A 141 -16.74 -7.87 4.01
N ASN A 142 -15.86 -7.09 4.58
CA ASN A 142 -15.44 -7.17 5.98
C ASN A 142 -15.47 -5.76 6.58
N ASP A 143 -15.56 -5.68 7.89
CA ASP A 143 -15.32 -4.48 8.68
C ASP A 143 -14.20 -4.74 9.69
N ALA A 144 -13.72 -3.68 10.31
CA ALA A 144 -12.70 -3.74 11.35
C ALA A 144 -12.99 -2.66 12.40
N SER A 145 -12.37 -2.79 13.55
CA SER A 145 -12.53 -1.85 14.66
C SER A 145 -11.16 -1.34 15.09
N ASP A 146 -10.91 -0.08 14.85
CA ASP A 146 -9.70 0.63 15.28
C ASP A 146 -9.68 0.77 16.79
N ALA A 147 -8.53 0.49 17.41
CA ALA A 147 -8.40 0.52 18.88
C ALA A 147 -8.64 1.92 19.47
N ASP A 148 -8.18 2.97 18.79
CA ASP A 148 -8.40 4.35 19.24
C ASP A 148 -9.88 4.72 19.11
N LEU A 149 -10.57 4.24 18.06
CA LEU A 149 -12.02 4.46 17.89
C LEU A 149 -12.84 3.69 18.95
N ILE A 150 -12.43 2.47 19.32
CA ILE A 150 -13.04 1.75 20.43
C ILE A 150 -12.92 2.55 21.73
N ALA A 151 -11.72 3.08 22.01
CA ALA A 151 -11.49 3.91 23.18
C ALA A 151 -12.34 5.21 23.16
N GLU A 152 -12.44 5.86 22.01
CA GLU A 152 -13.31 7.04 21.84
C GLU A 152 -14.78 6.72 22.14
N GLN A 153 -15.30 5.58 21.63
CA GLN A 153 -16.67 5.18 21.90
C GLN A 153 -16.88 4.85 23.39
N GLN A 154 -15.92 4.19 24.05
CA GLN A 154 -15.99 3.91 25.48
C GLN A 154 -16.03 5.19 26.33
N ILE A 155 -15.19 6.19 25.99
CA ILE A 155 -15.19 7.50 26.66
C ILE A 155 -16.52 8.21 26.41
N TRP A 156 -17.00 8.23 25.17
CA TRP A 156 -18.31 8.82 24.85
C TRP A 156 -19.42 8.15 25.64
N ALA A 157 -19.49 6.81 25.68
CA ALA A 157 -20.51 6.07 26.40
C ALA A 157 -20.47 6.29 27.91
N ALA A 158 -19.30 6.59 28.46
CA ALA A 158 -19.13 6.88 29.89
C ALA A 158 -19.66 8.26 30.31
N VAL A 159 -19.67 9.22 29.39
CA VAL A 159 -20.04 10.64 29.71
C VAL A 159 -21.38 11.06 29.12
N ASP A 160 -21.87 10.38 28.07
CA ASP A 160 -23.16 10.70 27.45
C ASP A 160 -24.33 10.11 28.25
N PRO A 161 -25.28 10.93 28.71
CA PRO A 161 -26.40 10.46 29.53
C PRO A 161 -27.34 9.51 28.79
N TYR A 162 -27.41 9.59 27.47
CA TYR A 162 -28.25 8.73 26.62
C TYR A 162 -27.58 7.39 26.28
N ALA A 163 -26.31 7.24 26.56
CA ALA A 163 -25.58 5.98 26.42
C ALA A 163 -25.63 5.10 27.66
N LYS A 164 -26.19 5.59 28.77
CA LYS A 164 -26.21 4.90 30.06
C LYS A 164 -27.01 3.61 30.00
N ASN A 165 -26.40 2.49 30.43
CA ASN A 165 -26.97 1.15 30.45
C ASN A 165 -27.33 0.58 29.06
N GLU A 166 -26.68 1.09 28.03
CA GLU A 166 -26.85 0.63 26.66
C GLU A 166 -25.64 -0.18 26.19
N ALA A 167 -25.86 -1.08 25.24
CA ALA A 167 -24.81 -1.81 24.53
C ALA A 167 -24.70 -1.30 23.10
N PHE A 168 -23.47 -1.12 22.63
CA PHE A 168 -23.17 -0.61 21.30
C PHE A 168 -22.16 -1.50 20.58
N ASN A 169 -22.42 -1.78 19.31
CA ASN A 169 -21.38 -2.27 18.40
C ASN A 169 -20.42 -1.14 18.03
N ILE A 170 -19.20 -1.53 17.70
CA ILE A 170 -18.19 -0.61 17.17
C ILE A 170 -17.51 -1.23 15.96
N SER A 171 -17.41 -0.47 14.88
CA SER A 171 -16.55 -0.73 13.73
C SER A 171 -16.07 0.61 13.15
N ASN A 172 -15.13 0.56 12.21
CA ASN A 172 -14.56 1.77 11.60
C ASN A 172 -15.58 2.61 10.82
N GLY A 173 -16.73 2.01 10.46
CA GLY A 173 -17.78 2.68 9.71
C GLY A 173 -17.63 2.61 8.19
N ASP A 174 -16.56 1.98 7.69
CA ASP A 174 -16.37 1.60 6.30
C ASP A 174 -16.41 0.07 6.13
N LEU A 175 -16.36 -0.37 4.87
CA LEU A 175 -16.27 -1.77 4.49
C LEU A 175 -15.08 -1.97 3.57
N PHE A 176 -14.36 -3.07 3.76
CA PHE A 176 -13.24 -3.42 2.90
C PHE A 176 -13.34 -4.87 2.40
N LYS A 177 -12.46 -5.23 1.48
CA LYS A 177 -12.22 -6.61 1.07
C LYS A 177 -10.74 -6.94 1.30
N TRP A 178 -10.49 -8.12 1.83
CA TRP A 178 -9.11 -8.54 2.09
C TRP A 178 -8.24 -8.51 0.83
N LYS A 179 -8.79 -8.77 -0.35
CA LYS A 179 -8.04 -8.70 -1.61
C LYS A 179 -7.43 -7.32 -1.91
N HIS A 180 -8.02 -6.25 -1.37
CA HIS A 180 -7.48 -4.89 -1.51
C HIS A 180 -6.55 -4.55 -0.35
N LEU A 181 -6.95 -4.86 0.88
CA LEU A 181 -6.15 -4.60 2.06
C LEU A 181 -4.86 -5.43 2.07
N TRP A 182 -4.89 -6.67 1.55
CA TRP A 182 -3.74 -7.57 1.52
C TRP A 182 -2.55 -7.00 0.74
N ALA A 183 -2.82 -6.38 -0.41
CA ALA A 183 -1.80 -5.68 -1.18
C ALA A 183 -1.20 -4.51 -0.38
N ALA A 184 -2.04 -3.67 0.25
CA ALA A 184 -1.57 -2.56 1.07
C ALA A 184 -0.71 -3.02 2.27
N LEU A 185 -1.03 -4.19 2.87
CA LEU A 185 -0.21 -4.78 3.93
C LEU A 185 1.13 -5.31 3.41
N ALA A 186 1.14 -5.95 2.24
CA ALA A 186 2.38 -6.40 1.60
C ALA A 186 3.30 -5.22 1.28
N ASP A 187 2.75 -4.13 0.75
CA ASP A 187 3.48 -2.91 0.43
C ASP A 187 4.17 -2.29 1.66
N GLN A 188 3.55 -2.41 2.84
CA GLN A 188 4.15 -1.93 4.11
C GLN A 188 5.48 -2.60 4.45
N PHE A 189 5.71 -3.81 3.94
CA PHE A 189 6.92 -4.60 4.19
C PHE A 189 7.75 -4.83 2.91
N GLY A 190 7.41 -4.17 1.80
CA GLY A 190 8.10 -4.35 0.52
C GLY A 190 7.99 -5.77 -0.04
N LEU A 191 6.89 -6.48 0.25
CA LEU A 191 6.71 -7.86 -0.15
C LEU A 191 5.78 -8.00 -1.36
N GLU A 192 6.04 -8.98 -2.21
CA GLU A 192 5.10 -9.36 -3.26
C GLU A 192 3.83 -9.95 -2.64
N SER A 193 2.66 -9.38 -2.99
CA SER A 193 1.38 -9.92 -2.54
C SER A 193 0.88 -11.02 -3.48
N VAL A 194 0.60 -12.21 -2.92
CA VAL A 194 -0.03 -13.32 -3.64
C VAL A 194 -1.42 -13.56 -3.08
N GLY A 195 -2.44 -13.37 -3.91
CA GLY A 195 -3.83 -13.47 -3.54
C GLY A 195 -4.34 -14.90 -3.39
N TYR A 196 -5.67 -15.05 -3.36
CA TYR A 196 -6.31 -16.36 -3.30
C TYR A 196 -6.16 -17.12 -4.63
N GLU A 197 -5.44 -18.22 -4.60
CA GLU A 197 -5.16 -19.07 -5.78
C GLU A 197 -5.99 -20.37 -5.84
N GLY A 198 -7.00 -20.48 -4.98
CA GLY A 198 -7.87 -21.67 -4.90
C GLY A 198 -7.64 -22.51 -3.64
N GLU A 199 -8.58 -23.41 -3.35
CA GLU A 199 -8.55 -24.22 -2.12
C GLU A 199 -7.32 -25.14 -2.03
N ALA A 200 -6.82 -25.64 -3.17
CA ALA A 200 -5.64 -26.51 -3.19
C ALA A 200 -4.34 -25.78 -2.79
N SER A 201 -4.31 -24.47 -2.89
CA SER A 201 -3.16 -23.62 -2.54
C SER A 201 -3.22 -23.06 -1.11
N ARG A 202 -4.31 -23.33 -0.40
CA ARG A 202 -4.45 -22.91 1.01
C ARG A 202 -3.48 -23.68 1.91
N PHE A 203 -2.98 -22.99 2.89
CA PHE A 203 -2.13 -23.56 3.94
C PHE A 203 -2.56 -23.01 5.30
N LYS A 204 -2.14 -23.62 6.37
CA LYS A 204 -2.30 -23.09 7.72
C LYS A 204 -1.09 -22.24 8.08
N LEU A 205 -1.34 -21.01 8.49
CA LEU A 205 -0.29 -20.11 8.92
C LEU A 205 0.45 -20.66 10.15
N GLU A 206 -0.27 -21.26 11.08
CA GLU A 206 0.32 -21.93 12.24
C GLU A 206 1.35 -23.00 11.84
N ASP A 207 1.03 -23.83 10.84
CA ASP A 207 1.97 -24.85 10.35
C ASP A 207 3.16 -24.23 9.61
N ALA A 208 2.93 -23.16 8.84
CA ALA A 208 3.98 -22.46 8.10
C ALA A 208 4.98 -21.74 9.02
N MET A 209 4.52 -21.27 10.18
CA MET A 209 5.35 -20.57 11.17
C MET A 209 6.07 -21.52 12.14
N ARG A 210 5.70 -22.79 12.15
CA ARG A 210 6.35 -23.78 13.04
C ARG A 210 7.82 -23.96 12.67
N GLY A 211 8.72 -23.87 13.66
CA GLY A 211 10.16 -23.98 13.45
C GLY A 211 10.83 -22.76 12.83
N LYS A 212 10.16 -21.59 12.83
CA LYS A 212 10.69 -20.32 12.32
C LYS A 212 11.30 -19.44 13.40
N GLU A 213 11.47 -19.94 14.62
CA GLU A 213 11.98 -19.17 15.76
C GLU A 213 13.40 -18.62 15.49
N ALA A 214 14.25 -19.43 14.82
CA ALA A 214 15.60 -18.99 14.47
C ALA A 214 15.59 -17.86 13.42
N VAL A 215 14.73 -17.96 12.41
CA VAL A 215 14.56 -16.92 11.38
C VAL A 215 14.05 -15.61 12.03
N TRP A 216 13.09 -15.71 12.96
CA TRP A 216 12.62 -14.54 13.70
C TRP A 216 13.74 -13.91 14.53
N ALA A 217 14.55 -14.71 15.20
CA ALA A 217 15.69 -14.21 15.98
C ALA A 217 16.73 -13.47 15.10
N GLU A 218 16.96 -13.94 13.88
CA GLU A 218 17.80 -13.26 12.89
C GLU A 218 17.20 -11.90 12.49
N ILE A 219 15.88 -11.87 12.15
CA ILE A 219 15.17 -10.62 11.82
C ILE A 219 15.24 -9.61 12.97
N VAL A 220 15.04 -10.05 14.21
CA VAL A 220 15.14 -9.21 15.41
C VAL A 220 16.54 -8.60 15.53
N ALA A 221 17.59 -9.43 15.31
CA ALA A 221 18.96 -8.97 15.42
C ALA A 221 19.36 -8.02 14.29
N GLU A 222 19.01 -8.33 13.04
CA GLU A 222 19.37 -7.52 11.86
C GLU A 222 18.68 -6.15 11.85
N ASN A 223 17.44 -6.09 12.32
CA ASN A 223 16.65 -4.85 12.34
C ASN A 223 16.66 -4.14 13.70
N GLU A 224 17.49 -4.61 14.65
CA GLU A 224 17.59 -4.03 16.01
C GLU A 224 16.21 -3.88 16.69
N LEU A 225 15.35 -4.89 16.53
CA LEU A 225 14.01 -4.87 17.10
C LEU A 225 14.05 -5.13 18.62
N VAL A 226 12.95 -4.83 19.29
CA VAL A 226 12.75 -5.25 20.68
C VAL A 226 12.84 -6.78 20.75
N PRO A 227 13.71 -7.35 21.62
CA PRO A 227 13.85 -8.80 21.75
C PRO A 227 12.54 -9.45 22.14
N THR A 228 11.92 -10.15 21.21
CA THR A 228 10.66 -10.89 21.37
C THR A 228 10.80 -12.29 20.79
N LYS A 229 10.03 -13.23 21.33
CA LYS A 229 9.92 -14.55 20.72
C LYS A 229 8.86 -14.54 19.62
N LEU A 230 8.98 -15.45 18.67
CA LEU A 230 8.03 -15.58 17.56
C LEU A 230 6.58 -15.77 18.05
N GLU A 231 6.39 -16.52 19.13
CA GLU A 231 5.09 -16.79 19.76
C GLU A 231 4.49 -15.57 20.46
N GLU A 232 5.29 -14.55 20.77
CA GLU A 232 4.85 -13.30 21.39
C GLU A 232 4.37 -12.28 20.36
N VAL A 233 4.76 -12.45 19.08
CA VAL A 233 4.42 -11.52 17.98
C VAL A 233 2.97 -11.69 17.55
N ALA A 234 2.50 -12.93 17.42
CA ALA A 234 1.13 -13.20 16.97
C ALA A 234 0.62 -14.58 17.38
N SER A 235 -0.70 -14.71 17.45
CA SER A 235 -1.39 -15.99 17.60
C SER A 235 -1.73 -16.57 16.22
N TRP A 236 -0.83 -17.35 15.63
CA TRP A 236 -0.92 -17.85 14.26
C TRP A 236 -2.19 -18.67 14.01
N TRP A 237 -2.55 -19.57 14.93
CA TRP A 237 -3.78 -20.34 14.85
C TRP A 237 -5.04 -19.47 14.83
N PHE A 238 -5.03 -18.32 15.52
CA PHE A 238 -6.16 -17.41 15.55
C PHE A 238 -6.34 -16.68 14.21
N ALA A 239 -5.24 -16.31 13.55
CA ALA A 239 -5.28 -15.78 12.20
C ALA A 239 -5.87 -16.81 11.22
N ASP A 240 -5.49 -18.10 11.34
CA ASP A 240 -6.09 -19.19 10.56
C ASP A 240 -7.60 -19.31 10.77
N VAL A 241 -8.07 -19.17 12.01
CA VAL A 241 -9.51 -19.20 12.32
C VAL A 241 -10.22 -17.99 11.69
N VAL A 242 -9.75 -16.77 11.96
CA VAL A 242 -10.44 -15.54 11.53
C VAL A 242 -10.47 -15.41 10.01
N LEU A 243 -9.33 -15.62 9.34
CA LEU A 243 -9.25 -15.48 7.88
C LEU A 243 -9.74 -16.72 7.14
N GLY A 244 -9.85 -17.85 7.82
CA GLY A 244 -10.40 -19.09 7.29
C GLY A 244 -11.93 -19.21 7.33
N LEU A 245 -12.63 -18.26 7.92
CA LEU A 245 -14.09 -18.29 8.05
C LEU A 245 -14.80 -18.27 6.69
N GLU A 246 -15.91 -19.01 6.60
CA GLU A 246 -16.77 -19.08 5.43
C GLU A 246 -18.06 -18.25 5.62
N LEU A 247 -18.01 -17.28 6.53
CA LEU A 247 -19.12 -16.40 6.90
C LEU A 247 -18.74 -14.95 6.64
N ALA A 248 -19.71 -14.13 6.25
CA ALA A 248 -19.56 -12.69 6.30
C ALA A 248 -19.73 -12.19 7.74
N HIS A 249 -18.81 -11.35 8.17
CA HIS A 249 -18.85 -10.68 9.48
C HIS A 249 -18.97 -9.19 9.25
N LEU A 250 -20.14 -8.64 9.51
CA LEU A 250 -20.38 -7.20 9.39
C LEU A 250 -21.23 -6.74 10.59
N ASP A 251 -20.76 -5.68 11.23
CA ASP A 251 -21.43 -5.09 12.36
C ASP A 251 -22.23 -3.84 11.98
N SER A 252 -23.41 -3.67 12.59
CA SER A 252 -24.19 -2.47 12.41
C SER A 252 -23.84 -1.42 13.46
N MET A 253 -23.45 -0.25 13.00
CA MET A 253 -23.21 0.96 13.82
C MET A 253 -24.45 1.84 13.99
N ASN A 254 -25.63 1.41 13.54
CA ASN A 254 -26.81 2.26 13.51
C ASN A 254 -27.19 2.76 14.90
N LYS A 255 -27.22 1.87 15.89
CA LYS A 255 -27.58 2.25 17.27
C LYS A 255 -26.60 3.30 17.85
N SER A 256 -25.29 3.12 17.65
CA SER A 256 -24.28 4.10 18.08
C SER A 256 -24.54 5.47 17.45
N LYS A 257 -24.81 5.49 16.13
CA LYS A 257 -25.09 6.73 15.38
C LYS A 257 -26.39 7.40 15.82
N GLU A 258 -27.44 6.62 16.05
CA GLU A 258 -28.73 7.12 16.55
C GLU A 258 -28.60 7.75 17.95
N HIS A 259 -27.69 7.25 18.77
CA HIS A 259 -27.34 7.82 20.06
C HIS A 259 -26.33 8.95 20.02
N GLY A 260 -25.82 9.33 18.82
CA GLY A 260 -24.96 10.48 18.62
C GLY A 260 -23.46 10.20 18.53
N PHE A 261 -23.03 8.91 18.59
CA PHE A 261 -21.64 8.56 18.30
C PHE A 261 -21.41 8.46 16.80
N LEU A 262 -20.71 9.45 16.23
CA LEU A 262 -20.43 9.55 14.79
C LEU A 262 -18.96 9.27 14.44
N GLY A 263 -18.23 8.62 15.35
CA GLY A 263 -16.83 8.24 15.14
C GLY A 263 -16.65 7.38 13.89
N PHE A 264 -15.55 7.63 13.18
CA PHE A 264 -15.21 6.98 11.91
C PHE A 264 -13.69 6.82 11.79
N ARG A 265 -13.26 5.73 11.15
CA ARG A 265 -11.88 5.52 10.68
C ARG A 265 -11.89 4.93 9.28
N ASN A 266 -10.92 5.30 8.46
CA ASN A 266 -10.62 4.58 7.23
C ASN A 266 -9.83 3.33 7.59
N THR A 267 -10.32 2.15 7.22
CA THR A 267 -9.72 0.87 7.63
C THR A 267 -8.31 0.69 7.10
N VAL A 268 -8.03 1.02 5.84
CA VAL A 268 -6.66 0.90 5.28
C VAL A 268 -5.70 1.82 6.03
N ALA A 269 -6.10 3.07 6.28
CA ALA A 269 -5.30 4.01 7.05
C ALA A 269 -5.08 3.56 8.51
N SER A 270 -6.07 2.92 9.13
CA SER A 270 -5.97 2.35 10.47
C SER A 270 -4.93 1.23 10.53
N PHE A 271 -4.97 0.27 9.60
CA PHE A 271 -3.99 -0.81 9.51
C PHE A 271 -2.57 -0.26 9.27
N ASN A 272 -2.41 0.66 8.32
CA ASN A 272 -1.11 1.27 8.03
C ASN A 272 -0.57 2.02 9.26
N SER A 273 -1.39 2.82 9.92
CA SER A 273 -0.99 3.52 11.16
C SER A 273 -0.60 2.55 12.28
N CYS A 274 -1.27 1.41 12.39
CA CYS A 274 -0.92 0.38 13.36
C CYS A 274 0.46 -0.22 13.05
N ILE A 275 0.74 -0.56 11.79
CA ILE A 275 2.04 -1.09 11.36
C ILE A 275 3.13 -0.03 11.56
N ASP A 276 2.89 1.23 11.19
CA ASP A 276 3.83 2.32 11.39
C ASP A 276 4.19 2.50 12.89
N LYS A 277 3.19 2.38 13.79
CA LYS A 277 3.43 2.38 15.24
C LYS A 277 4.28 1.17 15.66
N MET A 278 4.00 -0.03 15.13
CA MET A 278 4.78 -1.23 15.43
C MET A 278 6.24 -1.10 14.96
N LYS A 279 6.47 -0.52 13.78
CA LYS A 279 7.81 -0.19 13.27
C LYS A 279 8.50 0.85 14.15
N ALA A 280 7.80 1.94 14.50
CA ALA A 280 8.35 2.98 15.37
C ALA A 280 8.73 2.47 16.77
N PHE A 281 7.99 1.49 17.29
CA PHE A 281 8.31 0.82 18.55
C PHE A 281 9.28 -0.37 18.39
N LYS A 282 9.81 -0.58 17.17
CA LYS A 282 10.72 -1.69 16.87
C LYS A 282 10.15 -3.07 17.20
N ILE A 283 8.86 -3.26 17.00
CA ILE A 283 8.17 -4.56 17.19
C ILE A 283 8.28 -5.39 15.91
N VAL A 284 8.21 -4.73 14.74
CA VAL A 284 8.38 -5.33 13.41
C VAL A 284 9.37 -4.48 12.59
N PRO A 285 9.99 -5.07 11.54
CA PRO A 285 10.92 -4.35 10.67
C PRO A 285 10.26 -3.26 9.83
#